data_ef7d50d1e9de5fa5b102b1d23ce95cb5
#
_entry.id   ef7d50d1e9de5fa5b102b1d23ce95cb5
#
_cell.length_a   1.000
_cell.length_b   1.000
_cell.length_c   1.000
_cell.angle_alpha   90.00
_cell.angle_beta   90.00
_cell.angle_gamma   90.00
#
_symmetry.space_group_name_H-M   'P 1'
#
loop_
_entity.id
_entity.type
_entity.pdbx_description
1 polymer ?
#
loop_
_entity_poly.entity_id
_entity_poly.type
_entity_poly.pdbx_seq_one_letter_code
_entity_poly.pdbx_strand_id
1 'polypeptide(L)'
;MAEIEVDYSEVRGKKAECPEGCGLCCLCQPEVLSEERHFFEKGHPKALVRSKGPEPYLALALKKGRGSCVFLNGRRCDVYGNRPAYCRQFPYHIHVGDRVKVELDLSCRGVWTGKGADAETEAKELVLKADGRIRRAVKEAGEVYSEFYRNCKEAGVMGDPQEIRRSVSENLDRFTDPAYVGSVMGMTMTEPVMTLEGIKEEPADMDELNEAAMETALESMASADPVNAPVYCGEDRNWNIFLADTVSGRIDWMVLDDEGDLTKKGTVRAEEIRIKPLDQGGREVLKEYISVLNQRDSFLGNVFSLMDATGYEDDMANAYYGCLSTAILDIMWRASLIDHFAGTGMGERGIREAIIFYDMDRLDAPTIGAFV
;
A
#
# COMPACT_ATOMS: atom_id res chain seq x y z
N MET A 1 3.74 -33.46 6.72
CA MET A 1 3.91 -32.31 5.80
C MET A 1 4.92 -31.40 6.45
N ALA A 2 5.85 -30.81 5.69
CA ALA A 2 6.79 -29.85 6.26
C ALA A 2 6.03 -28.63 6.82
N GLU A 3 6.50 -28.11 7.94
CA GLU A 3 6.01 -26.86 8.52
C GLU A 3 6.38 -25.70 7.59
N ILE A 4 5.45 -24.80 7.31
CA ILE A 4 5.72 -23.60 6.53
C ILE A 4 6.36 -22.59 7.46
N GLU A 5 7.56 -22.15 7.15
CA GLU A 5 8.20 -21.06 7.87
C GLU A 5 7.55 -19.73 7.45
N VAL A 6 7.14 -18.93 8.43
CA VAL A 6 6.47 -17.63 8.22
C VAL A 6 7.26 -16.54 8.91
N ASP A 7 7.57 -15.48 8.17
CA ASP A 7 8.23 -14.29 8.69
C ASP A 7 7.19 -13.32 9.31
N TYR A 8 7.29 -13.09 10.61
CA TYR A 8 6.48 -12.15 11.38
C TYR A 8 7.24 -10.88 11.79
N SER A 9 8.39 -10.62 11.19
CA SER A 9 9.27 -9.51 11.61
C SER A 9 8.60 -8.16 11.59
N GLU A 10 7.74 -7.89 10.59
CA GLU A 10 7.06 -6.60 10.45
C GLU A 10 5.98 -6.35 11.51
N VAL A 11 5.35 -7.39 12.04
CA VAL A 11 4.28 -7.28 13.06
C VAL A 11 4.80 -7.44 14.49
N ARG A 12 6.04 -7.88 14.66
CA ARG A 12 6.64 -8.16 15.99
C ARG A 12 6.74 -6.89 16.82
N GLY A 13 6.22 -6.96 18.05
CA GLY A 13 6.23 -5.85 19.00
C GLY A 13 5.26 -4.71 18.66
N LYS A 14 4.50 -4.85 17.57
CA LYS A 14 3.45 -3.89 17.20
C LYS A 14 2.11 -4.26 17.83
N LYS A 15 1.22 -3.28 17.92
CA LYS A 15 -0.15 -3.44 18.38
C LYS A 15 -1.11 -2.86 17.34
N ALA A 16 -2.29 -3.45 17.25
CA ALA A 16 -3.35 -2.98 16.39
C ALA A 16 -4.68 -2.93 17.11
N GLU A 17 -5.47 -1.90 16.85
CA GLU A 17 -6.84 -1.77 17.33
C GLU A 17 -7.76 -1.28 16.22
N CYS A 18 -9.06 -1.46 16.37
CA CYS A 18 -10.04 -0.81 15.52
C CYS A 18 -10.45 0.52 16.17
N PRO A 19 -9.91 1.68 15.74
CA PRO A 19 -10.18 2.95 16.38
C PRO A 19 -11.62 3.39 16.16
N GLU A 20 -12.21 4.01 17.16
CA GLU A 20 -13.57 4.51 17.08
C GLU A 20 -13.73 5.54 15.95
N GLY A 21 -14.82 5.43 15.22
CA GLY A 21 -15.16 6.35 14.14
C GLY A 21 -14.39 6.18 12.83
N CYS A 22 -13.50 5.18 12.70
CA CYS A 22 -12.74 4.94 11.48
C CYS A 22 -13.60 4.30 10.38
N GLY A 23 -13.94 3.02 10.51
CA GLY A 23 -14.77 2.28 9.55
C GLY A 23 -14.19 2.14 8.13
N LEU A 24 -12.91 2.48 7.88
CA LEU A 24 -12.31 2.48 6.54
C LEU A 24 -12.40 1.11 5.85
N CYS A 25 -12.04 0.03 6.55
CA CYS A 25 -12.13 -1.33 6.02
C CYS A 25 -13.55 -1.78 5.66
N CYS A 26 -14.58 -1.04 6.08
CA CYS A 26 -15.97 -1.30 5.69
C CYS A 26 -16.35 -0.68 4.33
N LEU A 27 -15.45 0.01 3.66
CA LEU A 27 -15.63 0.45 2.26
C LEU A 27 -15.30 -0.66 1.26
N CYS A 28 -14.51 -1.65 1.67
CA CYS A 28 -14.26 -2.83 0.86
C CYS A 28 -15.47 -3.76 0.83
N GLN A 29 -15.70 -4.44 -0.29
CA GLN A 29 -16.72 -5.46 -0.44
C GLN A 29 -16.11 -6.86 -0.25
N PRO A 30 -16.09 -7.39 0.99
CA PRO A 30 -15.39 -8.64 1.26
C PRO A 30 -16.18 -9.84 0.73
N GLU A 31 -15.46 -10.82 0.19
CA GLU A 31 -16.00 -12.15 -0.08
C GLU A 31 -16.45 -12.83 1.22
N VAL A 32 -17.50 -13.62 1.13
CA VAL A 32 -17.98 -14.51 2.19
C VAL A 32 -17.66 -15.94 1.78
N LEU A 33 -16.67 -16.52 2.46
CA LEU A 33 -16.21 -17.89 2.18
C LEU A 33 -17.31 -18.91 2.46
N SER A 34 -17.24 -20.10 1.82
CA SER A 34 -18.26 -21.13 1.90
C SER A 34 -18.60 -21.58 3.32
N GLU A 35 -17.60 -21.66 4.18
CA GLU A 35 -17.73 -22.03 5.61
C GLU A 35 -18.40 -20.95 6.47
N GLU A 36 -18.45 -19.71 6.00
CA GLU A 36 -19.01 -18.56 6.72
C GLU A 36 -20.45 -18.26 6.31
N ARG A 37 -20.89 -18.78 5.15
CA ARG A 37 -22.20 -18.48 4.54
C ARG A 37 -23.38 -18.73 5.46
N HIS A 38 -23.34 -19.82 6.22
CA HIS A 38 -24.47 -20.21 7.05
C HIS A 38 -24.93 -19.11 8.03
N PHE A 39 -23.97 -18.37 8.64
CA PHE A 39 -24.30 -17.25 9.54
C PHE A 39 -25.09 -16.16 8.80
N PHE A 40 -24.60 -15.75 7.63
CA PHE A 40 -25.22 -14.67 6.88
C PHE A 40 -26.52 -15.09 6.20
N GLU A 41 -26.57 -16.29 5.59
CA GLU A 41 -27.78 -16.82 4.96
C GLU A 41 -28.95 -16.97 5.94
N LYS A 42 -28.68 -17.43 7.16
CA LYS A 42 -29.70 -17.64 8.18
C LYS A 42 -30.12 -16.35 8.86
N GLY A 43 -29.16 -15.49 9.23
CA GLY A 43 -29.41 -14.28 10.02
C GLY A 43 -29.61 -13.02 9.18
N HIS A 44 -28.93 -12.92 8.05
CA HIS A 44 -28.81 -11.68 7.28
C HIS A 44 -28.87 -11.93 5.75
N PRO A 45 -29.87 -12.66 5.22
CA PRO A 45 -29.86 -13.04 3.80
C PRO A 45 -29.87 -11.86 2.83
N LYS A 46 -30.41 -10.71 3.24
CA LYS A 46 -30.42 -9.48 2.42
C LYS A 46 -29.06 -8.77 2.37
N ALA A 47 -28.13 -9.13 3.23
CA ALA A 47 -26.80 -8.58 3.24
C ALA A 47 -25.83 -9.32 2.29
N LEU A 48 -26.28 -10.39 1.63
CA LEU A 48 -25.51 -11.15 0.68
C LEU A 48 -25.84 -10.75 -0.75
N VAL A 49 -24.79 -10.48 -1.52
CA VAL A 49 -24.89 -10.17 -2.96
C VAL A 49 -23.86 -11.00 -3.73
N ARG A 50 -24.08 -11.17 -5.03
CA ARG A 50 -23.04 -11.68 -5.92
C ARG A 50 -22.23 -10.51 -6.46
N SER A 51 -20.91 -10.60 -6.39
CA SER A 51 -20.02 -9.63 -7.01
C SER A 51 -20.25 -9.57 -8.52
N LYS A 52 -19.90 -8.42 -9.12
CA LYS A 52 -19.92 -8.25 -10.58
C LYS A 52 -18.52 -8.63 -11.11
N GLY A 53 -18.46 -9.44 -12.14
CA GLY A 53 -17.19 -9.85 -12.74
C GLY A 53 -17.30 -11.19 -13.45
N PRO A 54 -16.22 -11.62 -14.14
CA PRO A 54 -16.20 -12.90 -14.87
C PRO A 54 -16.32 -14.11 -13.92
N GLU A 55 -15.82 -14.01 -12.70
CA GLU A 55 -15.91 -15.05 -11.66
C GLU A 55 -16.65 -14.50 -10.45
N PRO A 56 -18.01 -14.49 -10.45
CA PRO A 56 -18.78 -13.90 -9.39
C PRO A 56 -18.71 -14.72 -8.09
N TYR A 57 -18.31 -14.09 -7.01
CA TYR A 57 -18.30 -14.65 -5.67
C TYR A 57 -19.43 -14.07 -4.79
N LEU A 58 -19.70 -14.73 -3.67
CA LEU A 58 -20.66 -14.22 -2.68
C LEU A 58 -19.98 -13.19 -1.80
N ALA A 59 -20.56 -11.99 -1.70
CA ALA A 59 -19.98 -10.87 -0.96
C ALA A 59 -21.01 -10.21 -0.04
N LEU A 60 -20.54 -9.38 0.88
CA LEU A 60 -21.42 -8.50 1.65
C LEU A 60 -21.89 -7.33 0.79
N ALA A 61 -23.15 -6.96 0.96
CA ALA A 61 -23.73 -5.81 0.28
C ALA A 61 -23.15 -4.49 0.82
N LEU A 62 -23.03 -3.51 -0.08
CA LEU A 62 -22.73 -2.13 0.26
C LEU A 62 -24.02 -1.29 0.29
N LYS A 63 -24.09 -0.27 1.13
CA LYS A 63 -25.18 0.71 1.16
C LYS A 63 -25.29 1.38 -0.21
N LYS A 64 -26.51 1.44 -0.75
CA LYS A 64 -26.77 1.93 -2.14
C LYS A 64 -25.89 1.28 -3.22
N GLY A 65 -25.21 0.17 -2.92
CA GLY A 65 -24.31 -0.54 -3.84
C GLY A 65 -22.96 0.13 -4.08
N ARG A 66 -22.64 1.22 -3.39
CA ARG A 66 -21.40 2.00 -3.55
C ARG A 66 -20.85 2.63 -2.26
N GLY A 67 -21.64 2.62 -1.18
CA GLY A 67 -21.25 3.16 0.11
C GLY A 67 -20.54 2.12 0.99
N SER A 68 -20.59 2.33 2.29
CA SER A 68 -20.03 1.39 3.25
C SER A 68 -20.82 0.07 3.32
N CYS A 69 -20.19 -0.96 3.90
CA CYS A 69 -20.84 -2.23 4.21
C CYS A 69 -22.16 -2.01 4.97
N VAL A 70 -23.19 -2.76 4.61
CA VAL A 70 -24.54 -2.66 5.24
C VAL A 70 -24.53 -2.89 6.75
N PHE A 71 -23.49 -3.53 7.30
CA PHE A 71 -23.30 -3.72 8.74
C PHE A 71 -22.55 -2.58 9.43
N LEU A 72 -22.09 -1.57 8.70
CA LEU A 72 -21.49 -0.39 9.33
C LEU A 72 -22.59 0.54 9.84
N ASN A 73 -22.68 0.72 11.16
CA ASN A 73 -23.65 1.60 11.81
C ASN A 73 -22.91 2.52 12.79
N GLY A 74 -23.03 3.85 12.61
CA GLY A 74 -22.32 4.81 13.43
C GLY A 74 -20.79 4.58 13.45
N ARG A 75 -20.22 4.20 12.30
CA ARG A 75 -18.80 3.84 12.15
C ARG A 75 -18.35 2.63 12.98
N ARG A 76 -19.27 1.73 13.34
CA ARG A 76 -19.02 0.47 14.04
C ARG A 76 -19.66 -0.68 13.27
N CYS A 77 -19.00 -1.84 13.27
CA CYS A 77 -19.50 -3.04 12.63
C CYS A 77 -20.48 -3.79 13.54
N ASP A 78 -21.73 -3.90 13.15
CA ASP A 78 -22.79 -4.62 13.92
C ASP A 78 -22.50 -6.13 14.05
N VAL A 79 -21.69 -6.70 13.15
CA VAL A 79 -21.32 -8.12 13.14
C VAL A 79 -19.83 -8.34 13.47
N TYR A 80 -19.22 -7.44 14.27
CA TYR A 80 -17.76 -7.45 14.52
C TYR A 80 -17.20 -8.81 14.92
N GLY A 81 -17.86 -9.55 15.78
CA GLY A 81 -17.46 -10.89 16.20
C GLY A 81 -17.60 -11.99 15.14
N ASN A 82 -18.45 -11.75 14.11
CA ASN A 82 -18.74 -12.70 13.03
C ASN A 82 -18.37 -12.13 11.65
N ARG A 83 -17.37 -11.22 11.60
CA ARG A 83 -16.88 -10.67 10.34
C ARG A 83 -16.38 -11.78 9.42
N PRO A 84 -16.54 -11.66 8.09
CA PRO A 84 -15.87 -12.54 7.13
C PRO A 84 -14.36 -12.60 7.33
N ALA A 85 -13.72 -13.66 6.85
CA ALA A 85 -12.29 -13.89 6.98
C ALA A 85 -11.47 -12.69 6.49
N TYR A 86 -11.78 -12.17 5.31
CA TYR A 86 -11.11 -11.00 4.75
C TYR A 86 -11.26 -9.73 5.58
N CYS A 87 -12.43 -9.52 6.22
CA CYS A 87 -12.59 -8.41 7.18
C CYS A 87 -11.77 -8.60 8.46
N ARG A 88 -11.55 -9.85 8.89
CA ARG A 88 -10.74 -10.15 10.08
C ARG A 88 -9.25 -10.09 9.78
N GLN A 89 -8.89 -10.32 8.53
CA GLN A 89 -7.50 -10.29 8.09
C GLN A 89 -6.92 -8.88 8.12
N PHE A 90 -7.68 -7.87 7.68
CA PHE A 90 -7.22 -6.48 7.75
C PHE A 90 -6.93 -6.05 9.21
N PRO A 91 -5.80 -5.44 9.52
CA PRO A 91 -4.78 -4.89 8.62
C PRO A 91 -3.58 -5.81 8.30
N TYR A 92 -3.73 -7.11 8.34
CA TYR A 92 -2.65 -8.06 8.08
C TYR A 92 -2.76 -8.60 6.65
N HIS A 93 -1.64 -8.60 5.94
CA HIS A 93 -1.52 -9.20 4.62
C HIS A 93 -0.54 -10.36 4.68
N ILE A 94 -0.97 -11.53 4.24
CA ILE A 94 -0.11 -12.72 4.13
C ILE A 94 0.39 -12.76 2.69
N HIS A 95 1.61 -12.29 2.46
CA HIS A 95 2.25 -12.36 1.16
C HIS A 95 3.02 -13.68 1.03
N VAL A 96 2.83 -14.37 -0.09
CA VAL A 96 3.47 -15.63 -0.45
C VAL A 96 4.29 -15.40 -1.71
N GLY A 97 5.60 -15.34 -1.53
CA GLY A 97 6.60 -15.23 -2.58
C GLY A 97 7.63 -16.35 -2.45
N ASP A 98 8.93 -16.02 -2.45
CA ASP A 98 10.00 -16.95 -2.13
C ASP A 98 9.87 -17.52 -0.71
N ARG A 99 9.24 -16.76 0.16
CA ARG A 99 8.86 -17.13 1.53
C ARG A 99 7.45 -16.62 1.85
N VAL A 100 6.92 -17.06 2.96
CA VAL A 100 5.66 -16.54 3.49
C VAL A 100 5.97 -15.44 4.51
N LYS A 101 5.40 -14.25 4.30
CA LYS A 101 5.60 -13.11 5.19
C LYS A 101 4.26 -12.48 5.56
N VAL A 102 4.12 -12.07 6.81
CA VAL A 102 3.01 -11.23 7.24
C VAL A 102 3.46 -9.77 7.23
N GLU A 103 2.76 -8.97 6.44
CA GLU A 103 2.96 -7.54 6.31
C GLU A 103 1.78 -6.80 6.95
N LEU A 104 2.03 -5.59 7.46
CA LEU A 104 1.05 -4.81 8.18
C LEU A 104 0.62 -3.60 7.37
N ASP A 105 -0.64 -3.53 7.00
CA ASP A 105 -1.20 -2.40 6.26
C ASP A 105 -1.16 -1.11 7.09
N LEU A 106 -0.28 -0.20 6.72
CA LEU A 106 -0.08 1.07 7.41
C LEU A 106 -1.12 2.13 7.02
N SER A 107 -2.02 1.84 6.07
CA SER A 107 -3.22 2.64 5.84
C SER A 107 -4.22 2.54 6.99
N CYS A 108 -4.11 1.50 7.81
CA CYS A 108 -4.92 1.33 9.02
C CYS A 108 -4.48 2.27 10.14
N ARG A 109 -5.32 3.22 10.49
CA ARG A 109 -5.02 4.13 11.61
C ARG A 109 -4.82 3.43 12.94
N GLY A 110 -5.38 2.24 13.09
CA GLY A 110 -5.28 1.47 14.33
C GLY A 110 -3.87 0.97 14.64
N VAL A 111 -3.01 0.84 13.63
CA VAL A 111 -1.61 0.42 13.84
C VAL A 111 -0.71 1.55 14.35
N TRP A 112 -1.15 2.80 14.20
CA TRP A 112 -0.41 3.99 14.62
C TRP A 112 -0.71 4.45 16.05
N THR A 113 -1.70 3.82 16.70
CA THR A 113 -2.11 4.21 18.06
C THR A 113 -1.19 3.64 19.16
N GLY A 114 -0.44 2.60 18.86
CA GLY A 114 0.35 1.82 19.84
C GLY A 114 -0.51 1.08 20.87
N LYS A 115 -1.83 0.99 20.63
CA LYS A 115 -2.82 0.36 21.52
C LYS A 115 -3.44 -0.87 20.85
N GLY A 116 -4.21 -1.62 21.63
CA GLY A 116 -4.96 -2.77 21.13
C GLY A 116 -4.26 -4.11 21.39
N ALA A 117 -4.60 -5.10 20.56
CA ALA A 117 -4.05 -6.44 20.66
C ALA A 117 -2.61 -6.51 20.15
N ASP A 118 -1.89 -7.55 20.59
CA ASP A 118 -0.56 -7.86 20.06
C ASP A 118 -0.68 -8.35 18.61
N ALA A 119 -0.03 -7.62 17.70
CA ALA A 119 -0.17 -7.85 16.26
C ALA A 119 0.43 -9.19 15.82
N GLU A 120 1.52 -9.64 16.44
CA GLU A 120 2.13 -10.93 16.12
C GLU A 120 1.22 -12.09 16.52
N THR A 121 0.56 -11.98 17.67
CA THR A 121 -0.40 -13.00 18.14
C THR A 121 -1.60 -13.10 17.19
N GLU A 122 -2.21 -11.97 16.80
CA GLU A 122 -3.32 -11.98 15.84
C GLU A 122 -2.90 -12.52 14.47
N ALA A 123 -1.73 -12.13 13.98
CA ALA A 123 -1.18 -12.61 12.71
C ALA A 123 -0.97 -14.15 12.71
N LYS A 124 -0.43 -14.70 13.80
CA LYS A 124 -0.26 -16.15 13.94
C LYS A 124 -1.59 -16.92 13.90
N GLU A 125 -2.63 -16.37 14.54
CA GLU A 125 -3.97 -16.96 14.46
C GLU A 125 -4.55 -16.93 13.05
N LEU A 126 -4.32 -15.84 12.30
CA LEU A 126 -4.78 -15.70 10.91
C LEU A 126 -4.07 -16.70 10.00
N VAL A 127 -2.75 -16.82 10.11
CA VAL A 127 -1.95 -17.79 9.36
C VAL A 127 -2.42 -19.22 9.60
N LEU A 128 -2.68 -19.59 10.86
CA LEU A 128 -3.21 -20.93 11.20
C LEU A 128 -4.55 -21.19 10.51
N LYS A 129 -5.44 -20.20 10.46
CA LYS A 129 -6.75 -20.33 9.79
C LYS A 129 -6.63 -20.38 8.27
N ALA A 130 -5.59 -19.78 7.69
CA ALA A 130 -5.34 -19.73 6.26
C ALA A 130 -4.43 -20.86 5.74
N ASP A 131 -3.92 -21.78 6.60
CA ASP A 131 -2.89 -22.79 6.24
C ASP A 131 -3.13 -23.48 4.89
N GLY A 132 -4.34 -23.94 4.63
CA GLY A 132 -4.67 -24.63 3.38
C GLY A 132 -4.60 -23.73 2.14
N ARG A 133 -4.89 -22.43 2.26
CA ARG A 133 -4.74 -21.44 1.18
C ARG A 133 -3.27 -21.11 0.97
N ILE A 134 -2.53 -20.88 2.06
CA ILE A 134 -1.09 -20.60 2.03
C ILE A 134 -0.33 -21.75 1.34
N ARG A 135 -0.63 -23.01 1.66
CA ARG A 135 0.05 -24.15 1.02
C ARG A 135 -0.18 -24.23 -0.49
N ARG A 136 -1.36 -23.86 -0.97
CA ARG A 136 -1.61 -23.78 -2.42
C ARG A 136 -0.82 -22.63 -3.04
N ALA A 137 -0.89 -21.44 -2.44
CA ALA A 137 -0.17 -20.26 -2.91
C ALA A 137 1.35 -20.48 -2.94
N VAL A 138 1.94 -21.16 -1.94
CA VAL A 138 3.38 -21.49 -1.92
C VAL A 138 3.79 -22.33 -3.13
N LYS A 139 2.95 -23.29 -3.52
CA LYS A 139 3.25 -24.10 -4.71
C LYS A 139 3.22 -23.26 -5.99
N GLU A 140 2.17 -22.46 -6.16
CA GLU A 140 1.97 -21.61 -7.33
C GLU A 140 3.05 -20.52 -7.41
N ALA A 141 3.35 -19.85 -6.30
CA ALA A 141 4.41 -18.85 -6.23
C ALA A 141 5.78 -19.43 -6.57
N GLY A 142 6.10 -20.62 -6.09
CA GLY A 142 7.37 -21.29 -6.40
C GLY A 142 7.61 -21.52 -7.89
N GLU A 143 6.55 -21.85 -8.65
CA GLU A 143 6.61 -21.98 -10.10
C GLU A 143 6.88 -20.61 -10.77
N VAL A 144 6.15 -19.57 -10.39
CA VAL A 144 6.28 -18.20 -10.92
C VAL A 144 7.65 -17.62 -10.62
N TYR A 145 8.14 -17.70 -9.37
CA TYR A 145 9.46 -17.21 -9.00
C TYR A 145 10.59 -17.95 -9.73
N SER A 146 10.46 -19.27 -9.88
CA SER A 146 11.45 -20.05 -10.64
C SER A 146 11.52 -19.61 -12.10
N GLU A 147 10.39 -19.28 -12.71
CA GLU A 147 10.35 -18.75 -14.06
C GLU A 147 10.96 -17.35 -14.15
N PHE A 148 10.60 -16.45 -13.24
CA PHE A 148 11.13 -15.10 -13.16
C PHE A 148 12.67 -15.10 -13.05
N TYR A 149 13.23 -15.85 -12.10
CA TYR A 149 14.70 -15.93 -11.93
C TYR A 149 15.42 -16.53 -13.13
N ARG A 150 14.81 -17.51 -13.80
CA ARG A 150 15.36 -18.04 -15.05
C ARG A 150 15.41 -16.94 -16.12
N ASN A 151 14.34 -16.19 -16.30
CA ASN A 151 14.26 -15.11 -17.29
C ASN A 151 15.27 -14.01 -17.00
N CYS A 152 15.40 -13.55 -15.73
CA CYS A 152 16.42 -12.59 -15.31
C CYS A 152 17.84 -13.08 -15.63
N LYS A 153 18.11 -14.36 -15.39
CA LYS A 153 19.42 -14.96 -15.69
C LYS A 153 19.70 -15.03 -17.19
N GLU A 154 18.72 -15.38 -17.99
CA GLU A 154 18.83 -15.43 -19.46
C GLU A 154 19.03 -14.02 -20.05
N ALA A 155 18.37 -13.00 -19.51
CA ALA A 155 18.54 -11.60 -19.88
C ALA A 155 19.83 -10.97 -19.35
N GLY A 156 20.47 -11.56 -18.33
CA GLY A 156 21.69 -11.02 -17.72
C GLY A 156 21.45 -9.88 -16.73
N VAL A 157 20.22 -9.71 -16.25
CA VAL A 157 19.79 -8.60 -15.35
C VAL A 157 19.59 -9.06 -13.90
N MET A 158 20.07 -10.24 -13.58
CA MET A 158 19.93 -10.85 -12.26
C MET A 158 20.77 -10.09 -11.20
N GLY A 159 20.12 -9.64 -10.12
CA GLY A 159 20.75 -9.08 -8.93
C GLY A 159 20.55 -9.98 -7.70
N ASP A 160 21.20 -9.63 -6.60
CA ASP A 160 20.95 -10.24 -5.29
C ASP A 160 20.02 -9.33 -4.47
N PRO A 161 18.75 -9.72 -4.24
CA PRO A 161 17.81 -8.91 -3.46
C PRO A 161 18.30 -8.57 -2.05
N GLN A 162 19.12 -9.42 -1.44
CA GLN A 162 19.66 -9.16 -0.09
C GLN A 162 20.72 -8.06 -0.11
N GLU A 163 21.59 -8.04 -1.14
CA GLU A 163 22.57 -6.98 -1.32
C GLU A 163 21.91 -5.64 -1.65
N ILE A 164 20.90 -5.65 -2.53
CA ILE A 164 20.11 -4.47 -2.87
C ILE A 164 19.48 -3.87 -1.62
N ARG A 165 18.76 -4.68 -0.82
CA ARG A 165 18.13 -4.26 0.42
C ARG A 165 19.12 -3.76 1.47
N ARG A 166 20.29 -4.39 1.57
CA ARG A 166 21.36 -3.93 2.47
C ARG A 166 21.86 -2.56 2.06
N SER A 167 22.11 -2.33 0.77
CA SER A 167 22.54 -1.03 0.24
C SER A 167 21.54 0.09 0.56
N VAL A 168 20.23 -0.17 0.45
CA VAL A 168 19.19 0.78 0.90
C VAL A 168 19.27 1.02 2.41
N SER A 169 19.39 -0.05 3.21
CA SER A 169 19.43 0.06 4.68
C SER A 169 20.60 0.90 5.18
N GLU A 170 21.73 0.87 4.48
CA GLU A 170 22.93 1.67 4.78
C GLU A 170 22.79 3.15 4.38
N ASN A 171 21.78 3.49 3.54
CA ASN A 171 21.56 4.84 3.00
C ASN A 171 20.21 5.46 3.40
N LEU A 172 19.48 4.90 4.39
CA LEU A 172 18.12 5.33 4.78
C LEU A 172 18.01 6.83 5.06
N ASP A 173 18.99 7.41 5.76
CA ASP A 173 18.96 8.85 6.08
C ASP A 173 19.02 9.72 4.83
N ARG A 174 19.77 9.29 3.82
CA ARG A 174 19.92 10.03 2.55
C ARG A 174 18.64 10.02 1.73
N PHE A 175 17.87 8.95 1.76
CA PHE A 175 16.58 8.85 1.08
C PHE A 175 15.50 9.78 1.65
N THR A 176 15.76 10.45 2.77
CA THR A 176 14.86 11.50 3.27
C THR A 176 15.12 12.89 2.63
N ASP A 177 16.12 12.98 1.76
CA ASP A 177 16.45 14.19 1.00
C ASP A 177 16.02 14.03 -0.47
N PRO A 178 15.10 14.89 -0.97
CA PRO A 178 14.66 14.83 -2.37
C PRO A 178 15.79 14.92 -3.39
N ALA A 179 16.86 15.67 -3.09
CA ALA A 179 18.00 15.81 -4.00
C ALA A 179 18.76 14.47 -4.17
N TYR A 180 18.93 13.73 -3.07
CA TYR A 180 19.51 12.39 -3.15
C TYR A 180 18.62 11.41 -3.93
N VAL A 181 17.31 11.44 -3.66
CA VAL A 181 16.33 10.61 -4.38
C VAL A 181 16.40 10.88 -5.87
N GLY A 182 16.44 12.16 -6.27
CA GLY A 182 16.62 12.56 -7.67
C GLY A 182 17.93 12.07 -8.29
N SER A 183 19.03 12.14 -7.54
CA SER A 183 20.32 11.62 -8.00
C SER A 183 20.27 10.10 -8.24
N VAL A 184 19.61 9.35 -7.35
CA VAL A 184 19.41 7.90 -7.53
C VAL A 184 18.58 7.63 -8.78
N MET A 185 17.44 8.32 -8.95
CA MET A 185 16.59 8.17 -10.15
C MET A 185 17.36 8.48 -11.44
N GLY A 186 18.06 9.60 -11.50
CA GLY A 186 18.82 9.98 -12.68
C GLY A 186 19.87 8.96 -13.06
N MET A 187 20.55 8.38 -12.07
CA MET A 187 21.55 7.33 -12.33
C MET A 187 20.91 6.03 -12.81
N THR A 188 19.83 5.57 -12.18
CA THR A 188 19.14 4.32 -12.58
C THR A 188 18.59 4.38 -14.00
N MET A 189 18.32 5.56 -14.53
CA MET A 189 17.86 5.75 -15.91
C MET A 189 18.99 5.79 -16.95
N THR A 190 20.24 6.00 -16.52
CA THR A 190 21.36 6.27 -17.44
C THR A 190 22.42 5.19 -17.44
N GLU A 191 22.62 4.49 -16.32
CA GLU A 191 23.66 3.48 -16.17
C GLU A 191 23.29 2.41 -15.13
N PRO A 192 23.88 1.20 -15.20
CA PRO A 192 23.70 0.18 -14.18
C PRO A 192 24.24 0.62 -12.81
N VAL A 193 23.37 0.63 -11.79
CA VAL A 193 23.69 0.98 -10.41
C VAL A 193 23.63 -0.27 -9.54
N MET A 194 24.78 -0.92 -9.33
CA MET A 194 24.86 -2.13 -8.52
C MET A 194 24.72 -1.86 -7.02
N THR A 195 25.25 -0.73 -6.55
CA THR A 195 25.16 -0.29 -5.15
C THR A 195 24.96 1.21 -5.07
N LEU A 196 24.36 1.67 -3.97
CA LEU A 196 24.18 3.10 -3.69
C LEU A 196 25.46 3.76 -3.11
N GLU A 197 26.51 2.98 -2.91
CA GLU A 197 27.78 3.48 -2.41
C GLU A 197 28.43 4.40 -3.47
N GLY A 198 28.81 5.58 -3.05
CA GLY A 198 29.47 6.55 -3.91
C GLY A 198 28.56 7.40 -4.80
N ILE A 199 27.22 7.18 -4.78
CA ILE A 199 26.31 8.13 -5.42
C ILE A 199 26.51 9.51 -4.78
N LYS A 200 26.91 10.48 -5.59
CA LYS A 200 27.05 11.88 -5.16
C LYS A 200 25.72 12.57 -5.31
N GLU A 201 25.39 13.36 -4.32
CA GLU A 201 24.25 14.27 -4.43
C GLU A 201 24.62 15.36 -5.43
N GLU A 202 23.98 15.35 -6.56
CA GLU A 202 24.02 16.45 -7.52
C GLU A 202 22.88 17.41 -7.20
N PRO A 203 23.05 18.71 -7.48
CA PRO A 203 21.94 19.65 -7.37
C PRO A 203 20.79 19.16 -8.26
N ALA A 204 19.73 18.65 -7.64
CA ALA A 204 18.55 18.18 -8.37
C ALA A 204 17.81 19.37 -8.97
N ASP A 205 17.32 19.23 -10.21
CA ASP A 205 16.30 20.11 -10.72
C ASP A 205 14.99 19.81 -9.98
N MET A 206 14.67 20.70 -9.02
CA MET A 206 13.46 20.55 -8.22
C MET A 206 12.17 20.67 -9.02
N ASP A 207 12.20 21.27 -10.19
CA ASP A 207 11.04 21.34 -11.07
C ASP A 207 10.80 19.99 -11.75
N GLU A 208 11.85 19.35 -12.26
CA GLU A 208 11.80 17.99 -12.83
C GLU A 208 11.36 16.96 -11.76
N LEU A 209 11.90 17.04 -10.55
CA LEU A 209 11.50 16.15 -9.47
C LEU A 209 10.03 16.33 -9.05
N ASN A 210 9.56 17.57 -8.99
CA ASN A 210 8.15 17.84 -8.71
C ASN A 210 7.23 17.33 -9.81
N GLU A 211 7.64 17.45 -11.08
CA GLU A 211 6.89 16.93 -12.22
C GLU A 211 6.79 15.40 -12.14
N ALA A 212 7.90 14.70 -11.97
CA ALA A 212 7.92 13.25 -11.84
C ALA A 212 7.08 12.74 -10.63
N ALA A 213 7.20 13.39 -9.48
CA ALA A 213 6.42 13.05 -8.29
C ALA A 213 4.91 13.31 -8.50
N MET A 214 4.57 14.41 -9.13
CA MET A 214 3.20 14.77 -9.49
C MET A 214 2.60 13.74 -10.44
N GLU A 215 3.28 13.41 -11.53
CA GLU A 215 2.81 12.44 -12.52
C GLU A 215 2.52 11.07 -11.85
N THR A 216 3.47 10.56 -11.07
CA THR A 216 3.30 9.30 -10.32
C THR A 216 2.09 9.34 -9.39
N ALA A 217 1.96 10.39 -8.59
CA ALA A 217 0.85 10.52 -7.67
C ALA A 217 -0.50 10.68 -8.38
N LEU A 218 -0.52 11.41 -9.51
CA LEU A 218 -1.73 11.57 -10.31
C LEU A 218 -2.18 10.27 -10.96
N GLU A 219 -1.26 9.43 -11.44
CA GLU A 219 -1.59 8.12 -12.02
C GLU A 219 -2.34 7.25 -11.03
N SER A 220 -1.89 7.18 -9.78
CA SER A 220 -2.55 6.39 -8.74
C SER A 220 -3.88 6.99 -8.27
N MET A 221 -4.03 8.32 -8.33
CA MET A 221 -5.28 9.02 -7.96
C MET A 221 -6.25 9.20 -9.14
N ALA A 222 -5.80 9.00 -10.38
CA ALA A 222 -6.61 9.14 -11.57
C ALA A 222 -7.50 7.90 -11.72
N SER A 223 -8.72 7.98 -11.24
CA SER A 223 -9.74 6.96 -11.49
C SER A 223 -10.91 7.56 -12.26
N ALA A 224 -11.30 6.90 -13.35
CA ALA A 224 -12.50 7.25 -14.10
C ALA A 224 -13.79 7.01 -13.27
N ASP A 225 -13.70 6.17 -12.24
CA ASP A 225 -14.80 5.84 -11.33
C ASP A 225 -14.39 6.18 -9.89
N PRO A 226 -15.07 7.13 -9.22
CA PRO A 226 -14.79 7.46 -7.82
C PRO A 226 -14.86 6.29 -6.85
N VAL A 227 -15.57 5.20 -7.22
CA VAL A 227 -15.66 3.98 -6.40
C VAL A 227 -14.32 3.25 -6.33
N ASN A 228 -13.46 3.43 -7.33
CA ASN A 228 -12.13 2.81 -7.40
C ASN A 228 -11.00 3.78 -7.00
N ALA A 229 -11.34 5.02 -6.63
CA ALA A 229 -10.34 5.97 -6.18
C ALA A 229 -9.84 5.61 -4.77
N PRO A 230 -8.55 5.79 -4.48
CA PRO A 230 -8.01 5.50 -3.15
C PRO A 230 -8.67 6.38 -2.08
N VAL A 231 -9.15 5.73 -1.03
CA VAL A 231 -9.82 6.38 0.11
C VAL A 231 -8.98 6.21 1.36
N TYR A 232 -8.67 7.29 2.05
CA TYR A 232 -8.02 7.17 3.36
C TYR A 232 -8.84 7.82 4.47
N CYS A 233 -8.78 7.24 5.66
CA CYS A 233 -9.41 7.82 6.85
C CYS A 233 -8.49 8.89 7.43
N GLY A 234 -8.85 10.15 7.35
CA GLY A 234 -8.11 11.27 7.93
C GLY A 234 -8.07 11.24 9.47
N GLU A 235 -7.23 12.06 10.07
CA GLU A 235 -7.15 12.19 11.54
C GLU A 235 -8.50 12.62 12.15
N ASP A 236 -9.26 13.43 11.43
CA ASP A 236 -10.62 13.87 11.74
C ASP A 236 -11.69 12.78 11.53
N ARG A 237 -11.29 11.57 11.18
CA ARG A 237 -12.15 10.43 10.86
C ARG A 237 -13.01 10.59 9.59
N ASN A 238 -12.77 11.61 8.79
CA ASN A 238 -13.38 11.69 7.48
C ASN A 238 -12.71 10.69 6.51
N TRP A 239 -13.51 10.15 5.61
CA TRP A 239 -13.01 9.36 4.48
C TRP A 239 -12.72 10.30 3.32
N ASN A 240 -11.45 10.55 3.11
CA ASN A 240 -10.97 11.51 2.13
C ASN A 240 -10.60 10.80 0.83
N ILE A 241 -10.95 11.44 -0.28
CA ILE A 241 -10.59 11.04 -1.64
C ILE A 241 -10.05 12.26 -2.37
N PHE A 242 -8.98 12.08 -3.12
CA PHE A 242 -8.49 13.10 -4.06
C PHE A 242 -8.76 12.59 -5.48
N LEU A 243 -9.65 13.27 -6.19
CA LEU A 243 -10.00 12.93 -7.57
C LEU A 243 -9.17 13.78 -8.50
N ALA A 244 -8.26 13.16 -9.24
CA ALA A 244 -7.41 13.82 -10.22
C ALA A 244 -8.03 13.76 -11.61
N ASP A 245 -8.15 14.91 -12.24
CA ASP A 245 -8.41 15.04 -13.67
C ASP A 245 -7.08 15.30 -14.38
N THR A 246 -6.50 14.26 -14.95
CA THR A 246 -5.19 14.31 -15.62
C THR A 246 -5.17 15.22 -16.86
N VAL A 247 -6.33 15.47 -17.47
CA VAL A 247 -6.42 16.34 -18.65
C VAL A 247 -6.32 17.82 -18.27
N SER A 248 -7.02 18.22 -17.20
CA SER A 248 -7.00 19.62 -16.73
C SER A 248 -5.97 19.89 -15.65
N GLY A 249 -5.30 18.86 -15.14
CA GLY A 249 -4.39 18.95 -13.99
C GLY A 249 -5.08 19.35 -12.69
N ARG A 250 -6.41 19.17 -12.60
CA ARG A 250 -7.19 19.57 -11.42
C ARG A 250 -7.33 18.39 -10.45
N ILE A 251 -7.17 18.68 -9.16
CA ILE A 251 -7.41 17.75 -8.06
C ILE A 251 -8.55 18.29 -7.22
N ASP A 252 -9.60 17.49 -7.07
CA ASP A 252 -10.74 17.78 -6.21
C ASP A 252 -10.62 16.97 -4.92
N TRP A 253 -10.54 17.65 -3.77
CA TRP A 253 -10.65 17.01 -2.47
C TRP A 253 -12.12 16.76 -2.15
N MET A 254 -12.45 15.50 -1.96
CA MET A 254 -13.80 15.02 -1.66
C MET A 254 -13.83 14.30 -0.31
N VAL A 255 -14.98 14.33 0.35
CA VAL A 255 -15.26 13.50 1.54
C VAL A 255 -16.42 12.58 1.20
N LEU A 256 -16.21 11.28 1.46
CA LEU A 256 -17.18 10.22 1.26
C LEU A 256 -18.00 10.00 2.54
N ASP A 257 -19.30 9.87 2.41
CA ASP A 257 -20.19 9.47 3.51
C ASP A 257 -20.48 7.95 3.52
N ASP A 258 -21.22 7.51 4.53
CA ASP A 258 -21.59 6.10 4.71
C ASP A 258 -22.47 5.55 3.57
N GLU A 259 -23.17 6.40 2.88
CA GLU A 259 -24.08 6.05 1.78
C GLU A 259 -23.38 6.04 0.41
N GLY A 260 -22.13 6.48 0.36
CA GLY A 260 -21.35 6.55 -0.88
C GLY A 260 -21.57 7.87 -1.64
N ASP A 261 -22.07 8.89 -0.97
CA ASP A 261 -22.23 10.21 -1.55
C ASP A 261 -20.99 11.07 -1.27
N LEU A 262 -20.55 11.83 -2.29
CA LEU A 262 -19.33 12.63 -2.24
C LEU A 262 -19.66 14.10 -1.97
N THR A 263 -18.95 14.71 -1.03
CA THR A 263 -19.03 16.14 -0.76
C THR A 263 -17.68 16.79 -1.06
N LYS A 264 -17.65 17.74 -2.00
CA LYS A 264 -16.44 18.49 -2.37
C LYS A 264 -16.04 19.45 -1.25
N LYS A 265 -14.77 19.43 -0.87
CA LYS A 265 -14.16 20.30 0.17
C LYS A 265 -13.22 21.35 -0.42
N GLY A 266 -12.54 21.04 -1.50
CA GLY A 266 -11.59 21.96 -2.12
C GLY A 266 -11.18 21.54 -3.51
N THR A 267 -10.42 22.40 -4.16
CA THR A 267 -9.82 22.15 -5.49
C THR A 267 -8.47 22.85 -5.54
N VAL A 268 -7.51 22.20 -6.16
CA VAL A 268 -6.19 22.76 -6.46
C VAL A 268 -5.74 22.29 -7.86
N ARG A 269 -4.84 23.02 -8.49
CA ARG A 269 -4.12 22.51 -9.66
C ARG A 269 -2.91 21.72 -9.19
N ALA A 270 -2.67 20.57 -9.80
CA ALA A 270 -1.56 19.68 -9.41
C ALA A 270 -0.20 20.40 -9.48
N GLU A 271 -0.01 21.25 -10.49
CA GLU A 271 1.19 22.06 -10.68
C GLU A 271 1.48 23.08 -9.56
N GLU A 272 0.46 23.41 -8.73
CA GLU A 272 0.63 24.29 -7.56
C GLU A 272 1.16 23.55 -6.34
N ILE A 273 1.09 22.22 -6.34
CA ILE A 273 1.62 21.38 -5.27
C ILE A 273 3.10 21.12 -5.53
N ARG A 274 3.92 21.50 -4.57
CA ARG A 274 5.38 21.33 -4.62
C ARG A 274 5.85 20.55 -3.41
N ILE A 275 6.79 19.64 -3.61
CA ILE A 275 7.46 18.94 -2.52
C ILE A 275 8.08 19.98 -1.59
N LYS A 276 7.69 19.93 -0.32
CA LYS A 276 8.19 20.83 0.72
C LYS A 276 9.28 20.14 1.54
N PRO A 277 10.26 20.88 2.07
CA PRO A 277 11.27 20.32 2.96
C PRO A 277 10.65 19.67 4.19
N LEU A 278 11.17 18.51 4.57
CA LEU A 278 10.77 17.81 5.79
C LEU A 278 11.43 18.44 7.02
N ASP A 279 10.69 18.56 8.12
CA ASP A 279 11.30 18.79 9.42
C ASP A 279 11.93 17.49 9.99
N GLN A 280 12.56 17.57 11.16
CA GLN A 280 13.21 16.41 11.77
C GLN A 280 12.22 15.26 12.04
N GLY A 281 11.02 15.55 12.54
CA GLY A 281 10.00 14.54 12.83
C GLY A 281 9.50 13.86 11.56
N GLY A 282 9.33 14.61 10.47
CA GLY A 282 8.96 14.08 9.16
C GLY A 282 10.02 13.16 8.58
N ARG A 283 11.30 13.54 8.70
CA ARG A 283 12.43 12.70 8.25
C ARG A 283 12.47 11.35 8.99
N GLU A 284 12.30 11.35 10.30
CA GLU A 284 12.31 10.11 11.10
C GLU A 284 11.16 9.17 10.69
N VAL A 285 9.94 9.68 10.56
CA VAL A 285 8.80 8.86 10.15
C VAL A 285 8.96 8.31 8.73
N LEU A 286 9.44 9.14 7.78
CA LEU A 286 9.70 8.69 6.42
C LEU A 286 10.79 7.62 6.38
N LYS A 287 11.88 7.81 7.11
CA LYS A 287 12.98 6.83 7.24
C LYS A 287 12.49 5.49 7.78
N GLU A 288 11.66 5.51 8.84
CA GLU A 288 11.05 4.28 9.36
C GLU A 288 10.20 3.58 8.30
N TYR A 289 9.40 4.34 7.54
CA TYR A 289 8.58 3.77 6.49
C TYR A 289 9.40 3.22 5.32
N ILE A 290 10.45 3.90 4.88
CA ILE A 290 11.39 3.38 3.86
C ILE A 290 12.00 2.06 4.32
N SER A 291 12.37 1.95 5.61
CA SER A 291 12.86 0.70 6.17
C SER A 291 11.80 -0.42 6.11
N VAL A 292 10.54 -0.10 6.34
CA VAL A 292 9.43 -1.07 6.20
C VAL A 292 9.27 -1.50 4.75
N LEU A 293 9.17 -0.58 3.80
CA LEU A 293 9.08 -0.89 2.37
C LEU A 293 10.23 -1.77 1.89
N ASN A 294 11.45 -1.41 2.29
CA ASN A 294 12.67 -2.14 1.93
C ASN A 294 12.67 -3.59 2.44
N GLN A 295 11.91 -3.90 3.48
CA GLN A 295 11.80 -5.24 4.05
C GLN A 295 10.59 -6.02 3.50
N ARG A 296 9.62 -5.38 2.85
CA ARG A 296 8.42 -6.04 2.33
C ARG A 296 8.71 -6.90 1.12
N ASP A 297 8.23 -8.13 1.15
CA ASP A 297 8.35 -9.04 0.02
C ASP A 297 7.31 -8.72 -1.06
N SER A 298 6.17 -8.11 -0.70
CA SER A 298 5.22 -7.58 -1.67
C SER A 298 5.83 -6.43 -2.50
N PHE A 299 6.64 -5.55 -1.88
CA PHE A 299 7.34 -4.49 -2.60
C PHE A 299 8.38 -5.06 -3.58
N LEU A 300 9.15 -6.05 -3.15
CA LEU A 300 10.08 -6.76 -4.04
C LEU A 300 9.34 -7.45 -5.19
N GLY A 301 8.23 -8.13 -4.89
CA GLY A 301 7.39 -8.75 -5.90
C GLY A 301 6.76 -7.76 -6.89
N ASN A 302 6.47 -6.53 -6.46
CA ASN A 302 6.04 -5.45 -7.33
C ASN A 302 7.16 -5.02 -8.30
N VAL A 303 8.40 -4.87 -7.81
CA VAL A 303 9.57 -4.61 -8.67
C VAL A 303 9.74 -5.74 -9.71
N PHE A 304 9.61 -6.99 -9.28
CA PHE A 304 9.71 -8.15 -10.17
C PHE A 304 8.59 -8.17 -11.22
N SER A 305 7.36 -7.80 -10.83
CA SER A 305 6.25 -7.66 -11.78
C SER A 305 6.50 -6.57 -12.82
N LEU A 306 7.13 -5.46 -12.41
CA LEU A 306 7.52 -4.40 -13.35
C LEU A 306 8.60 -4.90 -14.32
N MET A 307 9.64 -5.58 -13.84
CA MET A 307 10.69 -6.15 -14.69
C MET A 307 10.13 -7.15 -15.72
N ASP A 308 9.18 -7.99 -15.30
CA ASP A 308 8.51 -8.92 -16.20
C ASP A 308 7.68 -8.17 -17.27
N ALA A 309 6.93 -7.16 -16.86
CA ALA A 309 6.11 -6.33 -17.75
C ALA A 309 6.93 -5.53 -18.77
N THR A 310 8.15 -5.11 -18.42
CA THR A 310 9.07 -4.39 -19.30
C THR A 310 10.00 -5.31 -20.11
N GLY A 311 9.83 -6.63 -19.99
CA GLY A 311 10.63 -7.61 -20.75
C GLY A 311 12.08 -7.72 -20.29
N TYR A 312 12.36 -7.46 -19.02
CA TYR A 312 13.69 -7.56 -18.41
C TYR A 312 14.72 -6.60 -19.04
N GLU A 313 14.29 -5.38 -19.35
CA GLU A 313 15.18 -4.35 -19.94
C GLU A 313 16.14 -3.75 -18.92
N ASP A 314 15.75 -3.68 -17.64
CA ASP A 314 16.53 -3.07 -16.56
C ASP A 314 17.18 -4.10 -15.63
N ASP A 315 18.36 -3.78 -15.11
CA ASP A 315 18.98 -4.52 -14.01
C ASP A 315 18.06 -4.50 -12.76
N MET A 316 18.01 -5.63 -12.04
CA MET A 316 17.18 -5.76 -10.84
C MET A 316 17.44 -4.65 -9.81
N ALA A 317 18.69 -4.24 -9.64
CA ALA A 317 19.06 -3.17 -8.72
C ALA A 317 18.50 -1.82 -9.18
N ASN A 318 18.63 -1.49 -10.49
CA ASN A 318 18.07 -0.26 -11.07
C ASN A 318 16.55 -0.21 -10.91
N ALA A 319 15.84 -1.28 -11.26
CA ALA A 319 14.40 -1.38 -11.10
C ALA A 319 13.98 -1.18 -9.64
N TYR A 320 14.71 -1.80 -8.69
CA TYR A 320 14.43 -1.67 -7.27
C TYR A 320 14.63 -0.24 -6.75
N TYR A 321 15.79 0.37 -7.05
CA TYR A 321 16.11 1.72 -6.60
C TYR A 321 15.21 2.76 -7.26
N GLY A 322 14.87 2.57 -8.53
CA GLY A 322 13.92 3.39 -9.25
C GLY A 322 12.52 3.35 -8.61
N CYS A 323 11.97 2.15 -8.38
CA CYS A 323 10.68 1.99 -7.71
C CYS A 323 10.67 2.60 -6.30
N LEU A 324 11.76 2.42 -5.52
CA LEU A 324 11.86 2.99 -4.18
C LEU A 324 11.90 4.53 -4.22
N SER A 325 12.69 5.10 -5.13
CA SER A 325 12.79 6.55 -5.31
C SER A 325 11.47 7.17 -5.71
N THR A 326 10.76 6.55 -6.66
CA THR A 326 9.41 6.95 -7.09
C THR A 326 8.41 6.92 -5.93
N ALA A 327 8.43 5.85 -5.13
CA ALA A 327 7.59 5.72 -3.95
C ALA A 327 7.82 6.84 -2.92
N ILE A 328 9.08 7.19 -2.67
CA ILE A 328 9.46 8.25 -1.73
C ILE A 328 8.98 9.61 -2.23
N LEU A 329 9.18 9.91 -3.51
CA LEU A 329 8.72 11.18 -4.11
C LEU A 329 7.19 11.31 -4.09
N ASP A 330 6.47 10.22 -4.39
CA ASP A 330 5.00 10.18 -4.29
C ASP A 330 4.54 10.50 -2.87
N ILE A 331 5.13 9.87 -1.85
CA ILE A 331 4.79 10.15 -0.45
C ILE A 331 5.03 11.61 -0.08
N MET A 332 6.18 12.18 -0.48
CA MET A 332 6.52 13.58 -0.19
C MET A 332 5.54 14.54 -0.90
N TRP A 333 5.14 14.22 -2.12
CA TRP A 333 4.19 15.01 -2.87
C TRP A 333 2.79 14.92 -2.28
N ARG A 334 2.31 13.72 -1.91
CA ARG A 334 1.03 13.51 -1.20
C ARG A 334 1.02 14.23 0.15
N ALA A 335 2.13 14.24 0.88
CA ALA A 335 2.24 15.02 2.12
C ALA A 335 2.03 16.51 1.86
N SER A 336 2.62 17.03 0.78
CA SER A 336 2.45 18.43 0.37
C SER A 336 1.02 18.75 -0.07
N LEU A 337 0.35 17.80 -0.75
CA LEU A 337 -1.06 17.91 -1.14
C LEU A 337 -1.98 17.95 0.09
N ILE A 338 -1.77 17.03 1.03
CA ILE A 338 -2.55 16.99 2.29
C ILE A 338 -2.30 18.26 3.11
N ASP A 339 -1.04 18.73 3.19
CA ASP A 339 -0.71 19.97 3.88
C ASP A 339 -1.38 21.19 3.24
N HIS A 340 -1.48 21.23 1.91
CA HIS A 340 -2.17 22.31 1.21
C HIS A 340 -3.64 22.45 1.68
N PHE A 341 -4.35 21.35 1.85
CA PHE A 341 -5.76 21.37 2.22
C PHE A 341 -6.03 21.35 3.73
N ALA A 342 -5.20 20.66 4.52
CA ALA A 342 -5.46 20.36 5.92
C ALA A 342 -4.48 21.03 6.89
N GLY A 343 -3.42 21.67 6.40
CA GLY A 343 -2.42 22.36 7.24
C GLY A 343 -1.70 21.39 8.19
N THR A 344 -1.32 20.20 7.69
CA THR A 344 -0.68 19.15 8.51
C THR A 344 0.79 19.41 8.77
N GLY A 345 1.44 20.24 7.95
CA GLY A 345 2.89 20.43 7.93
C GLY A 345 3.64 19.26 7.34
N MET A 346 4.97 19.38 7.27
CA MET A 346 5.88 18.34 6.75
C MET A 346 6.64 17.61 7.86
N GLY A 347 6.07 17.58 9.05
CA GLY A 347 6.57 16.87 10.22
C GLY A 347 5.97 15.47 10.37
N GLU A 348 6.13 14.90 11.56
CA GLU A 348 5.62 13.57 11.92
C GLU A 348 4.16 13.38 11.51
N ARG A 349 3.29 14.38 11.77
CA ARG A 349 1.87 14.33 11.45
C ARG A 349 1.62 14.25 9.95
N GLY A 350 2.23 15.15 9.17
CA GLY A 350 1.99 15.25 7.72
C GLY A 350 2.48 14.01 6.97
N ILE A 351 3.67 13.53 7.32
CA ILE A 351 4.23 12.33 6.68
C ILE A 351 3.44 11.08 7.08
N ARG A 352 2.97 10.97 8.32
CA ARG A 352 2.08 9.88 8.73
C ARG A 352 0.78 9.86 7.93
N GLU A 353 0.13 11.01 7.72
CA GLU A 353 -1.07 11.11 6.89
C GLU A 353 -0.80 10.68 5.44
N ALA A 354 0.34 11.10 4.88
CA ALA A 354 0.74 10.70 3.54
C ALA A 354 0.99 9.19 3.42
N ILE A 355 1.64 8.58 4.41
CA ILE A 355 1.86 7.13 4.44
C ILE A 355 0.53 6.38 4.54
N ILE A 356 -0.40 6.82 5.41
CA ILE A 356 -1.73 6.22 5.54
C ILE A 356 -2.47 6.27 4.21
N PHE A 357 -2.34 7.35 3.47
CA PHE A 357 -2.94 7.48 2.14
C PHE A 357 -2.21 6.64 1.08
N TYR A 358 -0.89 6.61 1.11
CA TYR A 358 -0.05 5.91 0.14
C TYR A 358 -0.09 4.38 0.28
N ASP A 359 -0.04 3.86 1.51
CA ASP A 359 0.08 2.42 1.77
C ASP A 359 -1.18 1.63 1.35
N MET A 360 -2.33 2.31 1.24
CA MET A 360 -3.56 1.74 0.68
C MET A 360 -3.35 1.28 -0.77
N ASP A 361 -2.68 2.10 -1.59
CA ASP A 361 -2.46 1.81 -3.02
C ASP A 361 -1.40 0.72 -3.23
N ARG A 362 -0.44 0.62 -2.31
CA ARG A 362 0.70 -0.30 -2.46
C ARG A 362 0.32 -1.77 -2.41
N LEU A 363 -0.71 -2.11 -1.65
CA LEU A 363 -1.16 -3.49 -1.49
C LEU A 363 -2.02 -3.97 -2.67
N ASP A 364 -2.56 -3.03 -3.45
CA ASP A 364 -3.28 -3.32 -4.68
C ASP A 364 -2.37 -3.36 -5.92
N ALA A 365 -1.09 -3.00 -5.77
CA ALA A 365 -0.13 -3.01 -6.87
C ALA A 365 0.16 -4.44 -7.35
N PRO A 366 0.33 -4.65 -8.67
CA PRO A 366 0.72 -5.94 -9.21
C PRO A 366 1.99 -6.46 -8.54
N THR A 367 2.00 -7.72 -8.14
CA THR A 367 3.15 -8.35 -7.48
C THR A 367 3.37 -9.75 -8.00
N ILE A 368 4.62 -10.16 -8.19
CA ILE A 368 4.95 -11.57 -8.33
C ILE A 368 4.84 -12.20 -6.94
N GLY A 369 4.07 -13.26 -6.85
CA GLY A 369 3.60 -13.83 -5.60
C GLY A 369 2.09 -13.69 -5.46
N ALA A 370 1.58 -13.96 -4.27
CA ALA A 370 0.15 -13.90 -4.00
C ALA A 370 -0.13 -13.37 -2.59
N PHE A 371 -1.22 -12.64 -2.44
CA PHE A 371 -1.82 -12.39 -1.14
C PHE A 371 -2.86 -13.49 -0.83
N VAL A 372 -2.86 -13.96 0.43
CA VAL A 372 -3.69 -15.10 0.89
C VAL A 372 -4.64 -14.67 1.99
#